data_6abec451d2eaf606c2726b5ecb8029c8
#
_entry.id   6abec451d2eaf606c2726b5ecb8029c8
#
_cell.length_a   1.000
_cell.length_b   1.000
_cell.length_c   1.000
_cell.angle_alpha   90.00
_cell.angle_beta   90.00
_cell.angle_gamma   90.00
#
_symmetry.space_group_name_H-M   'P 1'
#
loop_
_entity.id
_entity.type
_entity.pdbx_description
1 polymer ?
#
loop_
_entity_poly.entity_id
_entity_poly.type
_entity_poly.pdbx_seq_one_letter_code
_entity_poly.pdbx_strand_id
1 'polypeptide(L)'
;MLDSNGSFDNPFFQDKKIVKIDCKWKGQEYSKDTLGFTHAEYVCSFILKENPEAEIILVPIVRKNKKSTVLDMIEGIELLIEEQVDIINMSMGDEYKYHKEIEEVCRAATEKGILIVAAYSNQQVEATYPASFPFVMGIRCLDIENPLQVFQYDGIGKDVIFSSKFFSLYHLGMDCV
;
A
#
# COMPACT_ATOMS: atom_id res chain seq x y z
N MET A 1 -6.94 2.28 -0.22
CA MET A 1 -5.54 2.00 -0.61
C MET A 1 -4.95 3.21 -1.30
N LEU A 2 -3.75 3.64 -0.91
CA LEU A 2 -2.98 4.70 -1.57
C LEU A 2 -1.89 4.06 -2.43
N ASP A 3 -1.90 4.29 -3.74
CA ASP A 3 -0.98 3.64 -4.68
C ASP A 3 -0.88 4.39 -6.03
N SER A 4 -0.31 3.75 -7.04
CA SER A 4 -0.40 4.18 -8.43
C SER A 4 -1.83 4.02 -8.96
N ASN A 5 -2.10 4.58 -10.12
CA ASN A 5 -3.34 4.29 -10.83
C ASN A 5 -3.25 2.93 -11.55
N GLY A 6 -4.38 2.34 -11.93
CA GLY A 6 -4.49 1.11 -12.71
C GLY A 6 -5.71 1.11 -13.62
N SER A 7 -5.68 0.32 -14.69
CA SER A 7 -6.83 0.16 -15.59
C SER A 7 -7.83 -0.87 -15.05
N PHE A 8 -7.33 -1.91 -14.39
CA PHE A 8 -8.09 -3.08 -13.92
C PHE A 8 -8.84 -3.81 -15.03
N ASP A 9 -8.31 -3.76 -16.26
CA ASP A 9 -8.90 -4.41 -17.45
C ASP A 9 -8.71 -5.93 -17.46
N ASN A 10 -7.81 -6.46 -16.62
CA ASN A 10 -7.55 -7.89 -16.55
C ASN A 10 -8.81 -8.62 -16.07
N PRO A 11 -9.18 -9.78 -16.69
CA PRO A 11 -10.33 -10.58 -16.29
C PRO A 11 -10.41 -10.94 -14.81
N PHE A 12 -9.26 -11.04 -14.12
CA PHE A 12 -9.21 -11.27 -12.68
C PHE A 12 -10.00 -10.23 -11.86
N PHE A 13 -10.13 -8.99 -12.37
CA PHE A 13 -10.78 -7.88 -11.66
C PHE A 13 -12.25 -7.68 -12.04
N GLN A 14 -12.78 -8.41 -13.04
CA GLN A 14 -14.11 -8.12 -13.60
C GLN A 14 -15.25 -8.18 -12.59
N ASP A 15 -15.20 -9.13 -11.64
CA ASP A 15 -16.24 -9.31 -10.62
C ASP A 15 -15.82 -8.73 -9.25
N LYS A 16 -14.77 -7.92 -9.21
CA LYS A 16 -14.22 -7.35 -7.97
C LYS A 16 -14.71 -5.94 -7.71
N LYS A 17 -14.96 -5.64 -6.45
CA LYS A 17 -15.42 -4.32 -6.01
C LYS A 17 -14.23 -3.38 -5.83
N ILE A 18 -13.83 -2.71 -6.90
CA ILE A 18 -12.76 -1.71 -6.89
C ILE A 18 -13.35 -0.36 -7.32
N VAL A 19 -13.32 0.62 -6.41
CA VAL A 19 -13.74 2.00 -6.66
C VAL A 19 -12.51 2.89 -6.67
N LYS A 20 -12.43 3.82 -7.61
CA LYS A 20 -11.36 4.83 -7.67
C LYS A 20 -11.91 6.19 -7.24
N ILE A 21 -11.17 6.85 -6.35
CA ILE A 21 -11.45 8.22 -5.92
C ILE A 21 -10.26 9.08 -6.32
N ASP A 22 -10.52 10.10 -7.12
CA ASP A 22 -9.48 10.99 -7.62
C ASP A 22 -9.11 12.06 -6.58
N CYS A 23 -7.80 12.23 -6.33
CA CYS A 23 -7.28 13.43 -5.69
C CYS A 23 -7.44 14.67 -6.58
N LYS A 24 -7.32 15.87 -6.00
CA LYS A 24 -7.46 17.17 -6.71
C LYS A 24 -6.59 17.29 -7.95
N TRP A 25 -5.41 16.71 -7.96
CA TRP A 25 -4.50 16.74 -9.11
C TRP A 25 -4.74 15.58 -10.05
N LYS A 26 -5.72 14.91 -10.19
CA LYS A 26 -6.01 13.81 -11.14
C LYS A 26 -4.76 13.13 -11.70
N GLY A 27 -4.28 12.14 -10.99
CA GLY A 27 -3.13 11.31 -11.40
C GLY A 27 -3.50 10.50 -12.65
N GLN A 28 -3.05 10.95 -13.81
CA GLN A 28 -3.62 10.50 -15.07
C GLN A 28 -2.93 9.34 -15.73
N GLU A 29 -1.66 9.10 -15.47
CA GLU A 29 -0.96 8.05 -16.19
C GLU A 29 -0.27 7.09 -15.22
N TYR A 30 -0.44 5.81 -15.48
CA TYR A 30 0.23 4.72 -14.80
C TYR A 30 1.24 4.06 -15.74
N SER A 31 2.34 3.59 -15.15
CA SER A 31 3.34 2.81 -15.85
C SER A 31 3.03 1.33 -15.62
N LYS A 32 2.76 0.61 -16.69
CA LYS A 32 2.68 -0.85 -16.66
C LYS A 32 4.10 -1.43 -16.74
N ASP A 33 4.31 -2.56 -16.10
CA ASP A 33 5.54 -3.32 -16.22
C ASP A 33 5.59 -4.16 -17.52
N THR A 34 6.58 -5.05 -17.63
CA THR A 34 6.74 -5.95 -18.79
C THR A 34 5.61 -6.97 -18.94
N LEU A 35 4.87 -7.25 -17.87
CA LEU A 35 3.73 -8.17 -17.87
C LEU A 35 2.39 -7.41 -18.10
N GLY A 36 2.43 -6.10 -18.25
CA GLY A 36 1.28 -5.28 -18.55
C GLY A 36 0.46 -4.84 -17.33
N PHE A 37 0.98 -5.01 -16.11
CA PHE A 37 0.34 -4.62 -14.87
C PHE A 37 0.93 -3.34 -14.27
N THR A 38 0.11 -2.63 -13.50
CA THR A 38 0.55 -1.53 -12.65
C THR A 38 0.83 -2.03 -11.24
N HIS A 39 1.55 -1.24 -10.43
CA HIS A 39 1.80 -1.58 -9.03
C HIS A 39 0.49 -1.73 -8.24
N ALA A 40 -0.48 -0.83 -8.45
CA ALA A 40 -1.79 -0.94 -7.82
C ALA A 40 -2.52 -2.25 -8.16
N GLU A 41 -2.46 -2.69 -9.42
CA GLU A 41 -3.08 -3.96 -9.85
C GLU A 41 -2.44 -5.16 -9.16
N TYR A 42 -1.11 -5.17 -8.96
CA TYR A 42 -0.47 -6.21 -8.15
C TYR A 42 -0.95 -6.21 -6.71
N VAL A 43 -0.92 -5.06 -6.03
CA VAL A 43 -1.33 -4.97 -4.63
C VAL A 43 -2.80 -5.38 -4.45
N CYS A 44 -3.69 -4.91 -5.33
CA CYS A 44 -5.09 -5.32 -5.32
C CYS A 44 -5.24 -6.83 -5.54
N SER A 45 -4.47 -7.42 -6.46
CA SER A 45 -4.55 -8.85 -6.72
C SER A 45 -4.16 -9.69 -5.52
N PHE A 46 -3.15 -9.28 -4.76
CA PHE A 46 -2.76 -9.97 -3.52
C PHE A 46 -3.86 -9.89 -2.47
N ILE A 47 -4.41 -8.69 -2.24
CA ILE A 47 -5.51 -8.51 -1.29
C ILE A 47 -6.71 -9.39 -1.68
N LEU A 48 -7.10 -9.35 -2.95
CA LEU A 48 -8.28 -10.07 -3.44
C LEU A 48 -8.10 -11.57 -3.58
N LYS A 49 -6.87 -12.08 -3.66
CA LYS A 49 -6.59 -13.51 -3.56
C LYS A 49 -6.79 -14.02 -2.13
N GLU A 50 -6.34 -13.27 -1.13
CA GLU A 50 -6.49 -13.64 0.29
C GLU A 50 -7.92 -13.38 0.81
N ASN A 51 -8.55 -12.30 0.38
CA ASN A 51 -9.92 -11.96 0.71
C ASN A 51 -10.70 -11.55 -0.55
N PRO A 52 -11.34 -12.51 -1.25
CA PRO A 52 -12.09 -12.24 -2.49
C PRO A 52 -13.28 -11.28 -2.31
N GLU A 53 -13.79 -11.15 -1.10
CA GLU A 53 -14.93 -10.28 -0.77
C GLU A 53 -14.49 -8.86 -0.33
N ALA A 54 -13.19 -8.57 -0.32
CA ALA A 54 -12.73 -7.25 0.04
C ALA A 54 -13.22 -6.19 -0.96
N GLU A 55 -13.71 -5.09 -0.43
CA GLU A 55 -14.06 -3.90 -1.21
C GLU A 55 -12.85 -2.95 -1.18
N ILE A 56 -12.32 -2.60 -2.34
CA ILE A 56 -11.12 -1.76 -2.44
C ILE A 56 -11.50 -0.36 -2.92
N ILE A 57 -11.15 0.64 -2.10
CA ILE A 57 -11.16 2.04 -2.53
C ILE A 57 -9.71 2.41 -2.85
N LEU A 58 -9.44 2.66 -4.12
CA LEU A 58 -8.14 3.10 -4.61
C LEU A 58 -8.10 4.62 -4.75
N VAL A 59 -7.17 5.24 -4.06
CA VAL A 59 -6.83 6.66 -4.24
C VAL A 59 -5.46 6.72 -4.93
N PRO A 60 -5.40 7.01 -6.23
CA PRO A 60 -4.14 7.06 -6.96
C PRO A 60 -3.40 8.35 -6.64
N ILE A 61 -2.27 8.23 -5.93
CA ILE A 61 -1.42 9.36 -5.54
C ILE A 61 -0.03 9.32 -6.15
N VAL A 62 0.37 8.22 -6.80
CA VAL A 62 1.67 8.09 -7.46
C VAL A 62 1.58 8.59 -8.89
N ARG A 63 2.40 9.58 -9.22
CA ARG A 63 2.47 10.21 -10.53
C ARG A 63 3.30 9.37 -11.52
N LYS A 64 3.27 9.72 -12.80
CA LYS A 64 4.02 9.07 -13.89
C LYS A 64 5.53 8.92 -13.59
N ASN A 65 6.12 9.86 -12.87
CA ASN A 65 7.52 9.80 -12.44
C ASN A 65 7.78 8.87 -11.23
N LYS A 66 6.80 8.05 -10.85
CA LYS A 66 6.80 7.16 -9.69
C LYS A 66 6.98 7.88 -8.34
N LYS A 67 6.59 9.15 -8.27
CA LYS A 67 6.67 9.96 -7.05
C LYS A 67 5.28 10.42 -6.62
N SER A 68 5.10 10.56 -5.34
CA SER A 68 4.01 11.27 -4.69
C SER A 68 4.60 12.42 -3.86
N THR A 69 3.77 13.35 -3.44
CA THR A 69 4.18 14.40 -2.49
C THR A 69 3.54 14.13 -1.14
N VAL A 70 4.06 14.79 -0.10
CA VAL A 70 3.46 14.76 1.24
C VAL A 70 1.99 15.20 1.20
N LEU A 71 1.68 16.24 0.40
CA LEU A 71 0.30 16.72 0.25
C LEU A 71 -0.61 15.69 -0.43
N ASP A 72 -0.10 14.95 -1.41
CA ASP A 72 -0.85 13.87 -2.05
C ASP A 72 -1.18 12.75 -1.04
N MET A 73 -0.23 12.43 -0.14
CA MET A 73 -0.43 11.43 0.90
C MET A 73 -1.48 11.90 1.92
N ILE A 74 -1.39 13.14 2.38
CA ILE A 74 -2.34 13.72 3.33
C ILE A 74 -3.74 13.71 2.74
N GLU A 75 -3.93 14.27 1.54
CA GLU A 75 -5.21 14.30 0.86
C GLU A 75 -5.79 12.90 0.66
N GLY A 76 -4.94 11.94 0.26
CA GLY A 76 -5.38 10.56 0.08
C GLY A 76 -5.83 9.89 1.37
N ILE A 77 -5.16 10.14 2.49
CA ILE A 77 -5.57 9.62 3.80
C ILE A 77 -6.88 10.28 4.23
N GLU A 78 -7.03 11.61 4.07
CA GLU A 78 -8.26 12.34 4.40
C GLU A 78 -9.47 11.79 3.63
N LEU A 79 -9.33 11.55 2.31
CA LEU A 79 -10.38 10.93 1.49
C LEU A 79 -10.78 9.54 2.02
N LEU A 80 -9.81 8.71 2.40
CA LEU A 80 -10.10 7.38 2.94
C LEU A 80 -10.73 7.43 4.35
N ILE A 81 -10.41 8.46 5.13
CA ILE A 81 -11.10 8.72 6.41
C ILE A 81 -12.56 9.09 6.17
N GLU A 82 -12.85 9.93 5.16
CA GLU A 82 -14.21 10.33 4.80
C GLU A 82 -15.04 9.13 4.31
N GLU A 83 -14.42 8.21 3.58
CA GLU A 83 -15.03 6.95 3.13
C GLU A 83 -15.18 5.90 4.24
N GLN A 84 -14.71 6.17 5.45
CA GLN A 84 -14.85 5.30 6.63
C GLN A 84 -14.32 3.88 6.41
N VAL A 85 -13.16 3.75 5.74
CA VAL A 85 -12.54 2.44 5.47
C VAL A 85 -12.05 1.78 6.76
N ASP A 86 -11.98 0.45 6.78
CA ASP A 86 -11.43 -0.31 7.91
C ASP A 86 -9.90 -0.28 7.93
N ILE A 87 -9.28 -0.31 6.73
CA ILE A 87 -7.82 -0.42 6.58
C ILE A 87 -7.33 0.55 5.50
N ILE A 88 -6.27 1.29 5.81
CA ILE A 88 -5.50 2.07 4.83
C ILE A 88 -4.20 1.33 4.53
N ASN A 89 -4.06 0.80 3.31
CA ASN A 89 -2.81 0.23 2.83
C ASN A 89 -2.00 1.27 2.06
N MET A 90 -0.73 1.44 2.42
CA MET A 90 0.21 2.38 1.81
C MET A 90 1.50 1.65 1.42
N SER A 91 1.65 1.31 0.13
CA SER A 91 2.88 0.66 -0.37
C SER A 91 3.96 1.70 -0.72
N MET A 92 4.06 2.75 0.10
CA MET A 92 4.97 3.87 -0.10
C MET A 92 5.24 4.60 1.22
N GLY A 93 6.27 5.43 1.23
CA GLY A 93 6.61 6.30 2.35
C GLY A 93 7.71 7.30 2.00
N ASP A 94 7.95 8.29 2.87
CA ASP A 94 9.09 9.20 2.78
C ASP A 94 10.25 8.64 3.63
N GLU A 95 11.38 8.39 2.99
CA GLU A 95 12.55 7.74 3.59
C GLU A 95 13.42 8.70 4.40
N TYR A 96 13.30 10.00 4.18
CA TYR A 96 14.30 10.95 4.65
C TYR A 96 13.74 12.01 5.58
N LYS A 97 12.44 12.15 5.67
CA LYS A 97 11.88 13.27 6.38
C LYS A 97 10.62 12.91 7.16
N TYR A 98 10.69 13.21 8.45
CA TYR A 98 9.51 13.27 9.30
C TYR A 98 8.68 14.49 8.92
N HIS A 99 7.38 14.29 8.73
CA HIS A 99 6.40 15.33 8.48
C HIS A 99 5.32 15.27 9.55
N LYS A 100 5.21 16.34 10.32
CA LYS A 100 4.23 16.43 11.40
C LYS A 100 2.80 16.31 10.87
N GLU A 101 2.54 16.87 9.69
CA GLU A 101 1.24 16.85 9.04
C GLU A 101 0.81 15.42 8.65
N ILE A 102 1.77 14.57 8.23
CA ILE A 102 1.50 13.14 7.97
C ILE A 102 1.19 12.43 9.29
N GLU A 103 1.93 12.72 10.35
CA GLU A 103 1.64 12.13 11.67
C GLU A 103 0.24 12.49 12.13
N GLU A 104 -0.14 13.77 12.04
CA GLU A 104 -1.45 14.26 12.46
C GLU A 104 -2.60 13.58 11.72
N VAL A 105 -2.54 13.46 10.40
CA VAL A 105 -3.60 12.81 9.62
C VAL A 105 -3.63 11.29 9.86
N CYS A 106 -2.48 10.63 9.99
CA CYS A 106 -2.44 9.21 10.35
C CYS A 106 -3.02 8.95 11.75
N ARG A 107 -2.71 9.83 12.71
CA ARG A 107 -3.28 9.75 14.06
C ARG A 107 -4.79 9.92 14.04
N ALA A 108 -5.30 10.91 13.30
CA ALA A 108 -6.74 11.12 13.13
C ALA A 108 -7.45 9.89 12.52
N ALA A 109 -6.80 9.18 11.60
CA ALA A 109 -7.33 7.92 11.05
C ALA A 109 -7.39 6.82 12.13
N THR A 110 -6.28 6.63 12.88
CA THR A 110 -6.23 5.58 13.92
C THR A 110 -7.17 5.87 15.11
N GLU A 111 -7.39 7.12 15.47
CA GLU A 111 -8.37 7.52 16.49
C GLU A 111 -9.82 7.21 16.07
N LYS A 112 -10.09 7.10 14.77
CA LYS A 112 -11.37 6.62 14.22
C LYS A 112 -11.46 5.09 14.11
N GLY A 113 -10.43 4.37 14.55
CA GLY A 113 -10.38 2.90 14.49
C GLY A 113 -9.86 2.34 13.18
N ILE A 114 -9.36 3.18 12.27
CA ILE A 114 -8.81 2.74 10.99
C ILE A 114 -7.39 2.17 11.20
N LEU A 115 -7.15 0.95 10.77
CA LEU A 115 -5.81 0.37 10.77
C LEU A 115 -5.00 0.91 9.59
N ILE A 116 -3.83 1.48 9.86
CA ILE A 116 -2.89 1.88 8.82
C ILE A 116 -1.79 0.83 8.71
N VAL A 117 -1.59 0.30 7.49
CA VAL A 117 -0.52 -0.61 7.12
C VAL A 117 0.37 0.09 6.10
N ALA A 118 1.66 0.26 6.40
CA ALA A 118 2.56 1.01 5.54
C ALA A 118 3.89 0.27 5.33
N ALA A 119 4.41 0.34 4.10
CA ALA A 119 5.67 -0.29 3.76
C ALA A 119 6.86 0.56 4.24
N TYR A 120 7.87 -0.10 4.81
CA TYR A 120 9.20 0.48 4.92
C TYR A 120 9.89 0.52 3.56
N SER A 121 10.87 1.40 3.42
CA SER A 121 11.76 1.40 2.27
C SER A 121 12.47 0.05 2.11
N ASN A 122 12.69 -0.35 0.85
CA ASN A 122 13.55 -1.48 0.51
C ASN A 122 15.04 -1.15 0.72
N GLN A 123 15.39 0.11 0.95
CA GLN A 123 16.74 0.52 1.33
C GLN A 123 16.90 0.42 2.83
N GLN A 124 18.15 0.23 3.29
CA GLN A 124 18.46 0.22 4.71
C GLN A 124 18.50 1.66 5.24
N VAL A 125 17.35 2.26 5.47
CA VAL A 125 17.20 3.59 6.03
C VAL A 125 16.72 3.50 7.49
N GLU A 126 17.09 4.50 8.30
CA GLU A 126 16.75 4.52 9.72
C GLU A 126 15.23 4.62 9.95
N ALA A 127 14.55 5.39 9.13
CA ALA A 127 13.10 5.57 9.24
C ALA A 127 12.44 5.72 7.86
N THR A 128 11.20 5.28 7.75
CA THR A 128 10.30 5.51 6.61
C THR A 128 8.94 5.91 7.17
N TYR A 129 8.45 7.07 6.80
CA TYR A 129 7.14 7.55 7.27
C TYR A 129 6.07 7.34 6.22
N PRO A 130 4.88 6.85 6.63
CA PRO A 130 4.37 6.70 7.99
C PRO A 130 4.69 5.38 8.70
N ALA A 131 5.36 4.40 8.08
CA ALA A 131 5.62 3.08 8.67
C ALA A 131 6.32 3.14 10.04
N SER A 132 7.18 4.15 10.27
CA SER A 132 7.91 4.33 11.54
C SER A 132 7.08 4.93 12.67
N PHE A 133 5.85 5.37 12.43
CA PHE A 133 5.02 5.86 13.54
C PHE A 133 4.58 4.70 14.46
N PRO A 134 4.58 4.90 15.79
CA PRO A 134 4.31 3.82 16.75
C PRO A 134 2.87 3.27 16.70
N PHE A 135 1.96 3.96 16.05
CA PHE A 135 0.55 3.58 15.87
C PHE A 135 0.22 3.11 14.44
N VAL A 136 1.22 2.96 13.59
CA VAL A 136 1.11 2.42 12.23
C VAL A 136 1.75 1.04 12.19
N MET A 137 1.11 0.07 11.53
CA MET A 137 1.70 -1.24 11.29
C MET A 137 2.72 -1.12 10.15
N GLY A 138 4.00 -1.14 10.48
CA GLY A 138 5.09 -1.10 9.51
C GLY A 138 5.36 -2.49 8.92
N ILE A 139 5.51 -2.57 7.61
CA ILE A 139 5.81 -3.82 6.90
C ILE A 139 7.20 -3.74 6.29
N ARG A 140 8.07 -4.69 6.63
CA ARG A 140 9.42 -4.85 6.06
C ARG A 140 9.48 -6.10 5.21
N CYS A 141 10.18 -5.98 4.08
CA CYS A 141 10.53 -7.11 3.24
C CYS A 141 12.03 -7.38 3.40
N LEU A 142 12.41 -8.58 3.81
CA LEU A 142 13.80 -9.01 3.93
C LEU A 142 14.05 -10.29 3.15
N ASP A 143 15.31 -10.56 2.81
CA ASP A 143 15.70 -11.81 2.18
C ASP A 143 15.77 -12.91 3.25
N ILE A 144 14.66 -13.64 3.40
CA ILE A 144 14.50 -14.74 4.34
C ILE A 144 14.33 -16.02 3.52
N GLU A 145 14.98 -17.12 3.94
CA GLU A 145 14.96 -18.38 3.19
C GLU A 145 13.55 -18.96 3.04
N ASN A 146 12.76 -18.94 4.11
CA ASN A 146 11.39 -19.46 4.06
C ASN A 146 10.40 -18.37 3.60
N PRO A 147 9.82 -18.48 2.40
CA PRO A 147 8.93 -17.44 1.87
C PRO A 147 7.61 -17.27 2.64
N LEU A 148 7.20 -18.26 3.42
CA LEU A 148 5.96 -18.22 4.21
C LEU A 148 6.20 -17.80 5.65
N GLN A 149 7.44 -17.53 6.03
CA GLN A 149 7.76 -17.14 7.40
C GLN A 149 7.54 -15.64 7.58
N VAL A 150 6.72 -15.32 8.58
CA VAL A 150 6.42 -13.95 9.00
C VAL A 150 6.94 -13.77 10.41
N PHE A 151 7.64 -12.67 10.65
CA PHE A 151 8.20 -12.34 11.95
C PHE A 151 7.68 -11.00 12.45
N GLN A 152 7.51 -10.91 13.74
CA GLN A 152 7.37 -9.64 14.43
C GLN A 152 8.75 -9.04 14.65
N TYR A 153 8.97 -7.81 14.17
CA TYR A 153 10.33 -7.27 14.06
C TYR A 153 10.82 -6.54 15.30
N ASP A 154 10.03 -5.68 15.86
CA ASP A 154 10.45 -4.91 17.01
C ASP A 154 10.00 -5.56 18.32
N GLY A 155 10.71 -5.27 19.41
CA GLY A 155 10.33 -5.75 20.74
C GLY A 155 8.99 -5.20 21.24
N ILE A 156 8.37 -4.30 20.49
CA ILE A 156 7.07 -3.68 20.78
C ILE A 156 5.94 -4.43 20.07
N GLY A 157 6.27 -5.19 19.04
CA GLY A 157 5.33 -6.09 18.38
C GLY A 157 4.40 -5.46 17.36
N LYS A 158 4.72 -4.28 16.84
CA LYS A 158 3.89 -3.60 15.83
C LYS A 158 4.29 -3.88 14.39
N ASP A 159 5.57 -4.08 14.13
CA ASP A 159 6.10 -4.25 12.78
C ASP A 159 6.13 -5.72 12.37
N VAL A 160 5.92 -5.96 11.09
CA VAL A 160 5.92 -7.31 10.51
C VAL A 160 7.00 -7.40 9.44
N ILE A 161 7.75 -8.50 9.45
CA ILE A 161 8.70 -8.86 8.41
C ILE A 161 8.21 -10.08 7.68
N PHE A 162 8.31 -10.09 6.35
CA PHE A 162 8.13 -11.28 5.55
C PHE A 162 9.18 -11.38 4.43
N SER A 163 9.29 -12.58 3.86
CA SER A 163 10.30 -12.89 2.87
C SER A 163 10.04 -12.19 1.54
N SER A 164 11.10 -11.64 0.93
CA SER A 164 11.07 -11.16 -0.45
C SER A 164 10.68 -12.27 -1.45
N LYS A 165 10.92 -13.53 -1.12
CA LYS A 165 10.55 -14.70 -1.93
C LYS A 165 9.05 -14.97 -1.95
N PHE A 166 8.29 -14.40 -1.02
CA PHE A 166 6.83 -14.51 -1.00
C PHE A 166 6.19 -14.00 -2.29
N PHE A 167 6.67 -12.90 -2.82
CA PHE A 167 6.18 -12.33 -4.06
C PHE A 167 6.39 -13.25 -5.28
N SER A 168 7.49 -13.99 -5.34
CA SER A 168 7.74 -14.91 -6.44
C SER A 168 6.79 -16.10 -6.48
N LEU A 169 6.28 -16.55 -5.32
CA LEU A 169 5.26 -17.60 -5.26
C LEU A 169 3.90 -17.12 -5.76
N TYR A 170 3.55 -15.87 -5.48
CA TYR A 170 2.29 -15.28 -5.95
C TYR A 170 2.33 -14.92 -7.43
N HIS A 171 3.47 -14.53 -7.95
CA HIS A 171 3.66 -14.24 -9.38
C HIS A 171 3.34 -15.44 -10.28
N LEU A 172 3.79 -16.62 -9.88
CA LEU A 172 3.54 -17.87 -10.60
C LEU A 172 2.05 -18.27 -10.66
N GLY A 173 1.22 -17.71 -9.77
CA GLY A 173 -0.22 -17.98 -9.75
C GLY A 173 -1.07 -17.02 -10.57
N MET A 174 -0.51 -15.92 -11.10
CA MET A 174 -1.25 -14.97 -11.95
C MET A 174 -1.17 -15.35 -13.44
N ASP A 175 -0.20 -16.18 -13.84
CA ASP A 175 -0.05 -16.68 -15.21
C ASP A 175 -1.01 -17.84 -15.53
N CYS A 176 -1.85 -18.26 -14.60
CA CYS A 176 -2.74 -19.41 -14.71
C CYS A 176 -4.22 -19.04 -14.84
N VAL A 177 -4.51 -17.84 -15.38
CA VAL A 177 -5.91 -17.43 -15.70
C VAL A 177 -6.02 -17.02 -17.15
#